data_4e4b1be6ae8e20fe9bfbaf1ee66cf8e2
#
_entry.id   4e4b1be6ae8e20fe9bfbaf1ee66cf8e2
#
_cell.length_a   1.000
_cell.length_b   1.000
_cell.length_c   1.000
_cell.angle_alpha   90.00
_cell.angle_beta   90.00
_cell.angle_gamma   90.00
#
_symmetry.space_group_name_H-M   'P 1'
#
loop_
_entity.id
_entity.type
_entity.pdbx_description
1 polymer ?
#
loop_
_entity_poly.entity_id
_entity_poly.type
_entity_poly.pdbx_seq_one_letter_code
_entity_poly.pdbx_strand_id
1 'polypeptide(L)'
;MKIELAPRAERHMQVIDAWWQSNRPSAPDLFIEELSAAFDALTSVPLGGRLVTVRGLTGVRRILLRSTRHHVYYQVRKDTVTVLAIWSAIRGRGPSLDMLCGARPRKRPKR
;
A
#
# COMPACT_ATOMS: atom_id res chain seq x y z
N MET A 1 4.69 12.96 -12.29
CA MET A 1 4.80 11.61 -11.70
C MET A 1 3.41 11.04 -11.52
N LYS A 2 3.18 9.87 -12.06
CA LYS A 2 1.89 9.19 -11.94
C LYS A 2 1.85 8.26 -10.76
N ILE A 3 0.67 8.07 -10.17
CA ILE A 3 0.46 7.02 -9.18
C ILE A 3 -0.54 6.03 -9.72
N GLU A 4 -0.17 4.76 -9.64
CA GLU A 4 -1.06 3.65 -10.01
C GLU A 4 -1.13 2.69 -8.85
N LEU A 5 -2.29 2.09 -8.65
CA LEU A 5 -2.45 1.06 -7.64
C LEU A 5 -2.54 -0.30 -8.32
N ALA A 6 -1.71 -1.23 -7.89
CA ALA A 6 -1.88 -2.62 -8.31
C ALA A 6 -3.26 -3.11 -7.85
N PRO A 7 -3.86 -4.07 -8.55
CA PRO A 7 -5.21 -4.53 -8.18
C PRO A 7 -5.32 -4.96 -6.72
N ARG A 8 -4.29 -5.58 -6.18
CA ARG A 8 -4.29 -5.99 -4.77
C ARG A 8 -4.32 -4.78 -3.84
N ALA A 9 -3.55 -3.74 -4.18
CA ALA A 9 -3.52 -2.52 -3.37
C ALA A 9 -4.87 -1.82 -3.40
N GLU A 10 -5.52 -1.83 -4.54
CA GLU A 10 -6.83 -1.23 -4.65
C GLU A 10 -7.84 -1.95 -3.76
N ARG A 11 -7.78 -3.28 -3.73
CA ARG A 11 -8.64 -4.06 -2.84
C ARG A 11 -8.33 -3.76 -1.38
N HIS A 12 -7.05 -3.68 -1.03
CA HIS A 12 -6.66 -3.32 0.34
C HIS A 12 -7.26 -1.97 0.73
N MET A 13 -7.15 -0.99 -0.16
CA MET A 13 -7.67 0.34 0.09
C MET A 13 -9.18 0.28 0.35
N GLN A 14 -9.91 -0.45 -0.47
CA GLN A 14 -11.35 -0.54 -0.34
C GLN A 14 -11.76 -1.21 0.97
N VAL A 15 -11.08 -2.28 1.34
CA VAL A 15 -11.39 -2.99 2.58
C VAL A 15 -11.10 -2.13 3.80
N ILE A 16 -9.97 -1.45 3.81
CA ILE A 16 -9.59 -0.61 4.93
C ILE A 16 -10.55 0.58 5.05
N ASP A 17 -10.87 1.20 3.92
CA ASP A 17 -11.80 2.32 3.93
C ASP A 17 -13.17 1.90 4.46
N ALA A 18 -13.66 0.75 4.01
CA ALA A 18 -14.94 0.24 4.48
C ALA A 18 -14.93 0.01 5.99
N TRP A 19 -13.83 -0.51 6.51
CA TRP A 19 -13.69 -0.72 7.95
C TRP A 19 -13.78 0.61 8.71
N TRP A 20 -13.08 1.64 8.23
CA TRP A 20 -13.09 2.96 8.88
C TRP A 20 -14.47 3.59 8.83
N GLN A 21 -15.16 3.47 7.68
CA GLN A 21 -16.51 3.99 7.56
C GLN A 21 -17.46 3.36 8.57
N SER A 22 -17.29 2.08 8.84
CA SER A 22 -18.19 1.34 9.73
C SER A 22 -17.79 1.43 11.20
N ASN A 23 -16.52 1.60 11.50
CA ASN A 23 -16.02 1.45 12.87
C ASN A 23 -15.51 2.73 13.51
N ARG A 24 -15.39 3.80 12.76
CA ARG A 24 -14.88 5.08 13.29
C ARG A 24 -15.80 6.22 12.85
N PRO A 25 -17.00 6.29 13.42
CA PRO A 25 -17.98 7.29 12.96
C PRO A 25 -17.56 8.73 13.19
N SER A 26 -16.64 8.99 14.13
CA SER A 26 -16.18 10.35 14.35
C SER A 26 -15.06 10.76 13.37
N ALA A 27 -14.50 9.82 12.63
CA ALA A 27 -13.45 10.13 11.65
C ALA A 27 -13.46 9.08 10.54
N PRO A 28 -14.60 8.95 9.83
CA PRO A 28 -14.72 7.86 8.86
C PRO A 28 -13.81 8.02 7.66
N ASP A 29 -13.41 9.24 7.33
CA ASP A 29 -12.59 9.50 6.15
C ASP A 29 -11.11 9.67 6.47
N LEU A 30 -10.71 9.42 7.71
CA LEU A 30 -9.34 9.66 8.11
C LEU A 30 -8.35 8.86 7.27
N PHE A 31 -8.64 7.59 7.03
CA PHE A 31 -7.74 6.74 6.25
C PHE A 31 -7.58 7.27 4.81
N ILE A 32 -8.69 7.56 4.15
CA ILE A 32 -8.64 8.02 2.77
C ILE A 32 -7.96 9.38 2.67
N GLU A 33 -8.21 10.26 3.61
CA GLU A 33 -7.56 11.56 3.62
C GLU A 33 -6.05 11.42 3.82
N GLU A 34 -5.65 10.57 4.76
CA GLU A 34 -4.23 10.35 5.01
C GLU A 34 -3.55 9.69 3.81
N LEU A 35 -4.22 8.71 3.20
CA LEU A 35 -3.69 8.05 2.02
C LEU A 35 -3.54 9.02 0.85
N SER A 36 -4.53 9.87 0.65
CA SER A 36 -4.48 10.86 -0.43
C SER A 36 -3.32 11.83 -0.24
N ALA A 37 -3.11 12.30 0.99
CA ALA A 37 -1.99 13.18 1.29
C ALA A 37 -0.66 12.49 1.05
N ALA A 38 -0.58 11.19 1.39
CA ALA A 38 0.63 10.41 1.15
C ALA A 38 0.92 10.27 -0.35
N PHE A 39 -0.12 10.06 -1.15
CA PHE A 39 0.06 9.97 -2.60
C PHE A 39 0.56 11.28 -3.18
N ASP A 40 0.02 12.41 -2.71
CA ASP A 40 0.50 13.71 -3.14
C ASP A 40 1.97 13.89 -2.80
N ALA A 41 2.36 13.49 -1.60
CA ALA A 41 3.77 13.58 -1.19
C ALA A 41 4.66 12.73 -2.07
N LEU A 42 4.20 11.54 -2.46
CA LEU A 42 4.98 10.64 -3.30
C LEU A 42 5.14 11.15 -4.72
N THR A 43 4.20 11.95 -5.22
CA THR A 43 4.39 12.55 -6.54
C THR A 43 5.48 13.61 -6.53
N SER A 44 5.72 14.23 -5.37
CA SER A 44 6.76 15.24 -5.23
C SER A 44 8.10 14.63 -4.85
N VAL A 45 8.09 13.60 -3.99
CA VAL A 45 9.31 12.97 -3.49
C VAL A 45 9.14 11.45 -3.60
N PRO A 46 9.23 10.91 -4.82
CA PRO A 46 8.92 9.48 -4.99
C PRO A 46 9.88 8.54 -4.28
N LEU A 47 11.12 8.98 -4.04
CA LEU A 47 12.07 8.14 -3.33
C LEU A 47 12.13 8.46 -1.83
N GLY A 48 11.11 9.16 -1.31
CA GLY A 48 11.08 9.53 0.10
C GLY A 48 10.78 8.39 1.04
N GLY A 49 10.21 7.30 0.55
CA GLY A 49 9.93 6.15 1.40
C GLY A 49 11.18 5.36 1.72
N ARG A 50 11.11 4.60 2.80
CA ARG A 50 12.21 3.75 3.25
C ARG A 50 12.34 2.52 2.36
N LEU A 51 13.55 2.26 1.89
CA LEU A 51 13.82 1.07 1.09
C LEU A 51 13.71 -0.16 1.97
N VAL A 52 12.96 -1.14 1.53
CA VAL A 52 12.76 -2.38 2.29
C VAL A 52 13.08 -3.58 1.42
N THR A 53 13.44 -4.67 2.08
CA THR A 53 13.78 -5.91 1.40
C THR A 53 12.54 -6.78 1.28
N VAL A 54 12.20 -7.12 0.05
CA VAL A 54 11.11 -8.06 -0.23
C VAL A 54 11.67 -9.10 -1.19
N ARG A 55 11.60 -10.36 -0.79
CA ARG A 55 12.14 -11.44 -1.57
C ARG A 55 11.53 -11.45 -2.97
N GLY A 56 12.38 -11.48 -3.98
CA GLY A 56 11.93 -11.54 -5.35
C GLY A 56 11.58 -10.21 -5.99
N LEU A 57 11.63 -9.13 -5.21
CA LEU A 57 11.36 -7.79 -5.73
C LEU A 57 12.51 -6.87 -5.38
N THR A 58 12.78 -5.91 -6.25
CA THR A 58 13.81 -4.91 -6.01
C THR A 58 13.18 -3.54 -5.96
N GLY A 59 13.81 -2.65 -5.18
CA GLY A 59 13.39 -1.26 -5.17
C GLY A 59 12.07 -1.00 -4.49
N VAL A 60 11.62 -1.91 -3.63
CA VAL A 60 10.38 -1.68 -2.89
C VAL A 60 10.63 -0.69 -1.77
N ARG A 61 9.77 0.30 -1.67
CA ARG A 61 9.83 1.30 -0.61
C ARG A 61 8.54 1.29 0.18
N ARG A 62 8.60 1.87 1.37
CA ARG A 62 7.48 1.84 2.29
C ARG A 62 7.37 3.18 2.99
N ILE A 63 6.16 3.69 3.09
CA ILE A 63 5.87 4.85 3.95
C ILE A 63 4.84 4.45 4.98
N LEU A 64 4.83 5.17 6.10
CA LEU A 64 3.90 4.92 7.18
C LEU A 64 2.82 5.99 7.19
N LEU A 65 1.57 5.54 7.21
CA LEU A 65 0.43 6.41 7.50
C LEU A 65 0.30 6.44 9.02
N ARG A 66 0.73 7.52 9.63
CA ARG A 66 0.93 7.58 11.09
C ARG A 66 -0.37 7.52 11.87
N SER A 67 -1.41 8.18 11.37
CA SER A 67 -2.66 8.26 12.12
C SER A 67 -3.42 6.95 12.10
N THR A 68 -3.45 6.28 10.95
CA THR A 68 -4.20 5.05 10.79
C THR A 68 -3.36 3.80 10.94
N ARG A 69 -2.03 3.97 11.02
CA ARG A 69 -1.08 2.89 11.28
C ARG A 69 -1.08 1.82 10.18
N HIS A 70 -0.89 2.27 8.97
CA HIS A 70 -0.74 1.38 7.82
C HIS A 70 0.54 1.71 7.09
N HIS A 71 1.17 0.69 6.53
CA HIS A 71 2.30 0.87 5.62
C HIS A 71 1.80 0.82 4.19
N VAL A 72 2.31 1.72 3.36
CA VAL A 72 2.06 1.70 1.93
C VAL A 72 3.35 1.24 1.26
N TYR A 73 3.30 0.11 0.56
CA TYR A 73 4.45 -0.45 -0.15
C TYR A 73 4.34 -0.08 -1.62
N TYR A 74 5.43 0.42 -2.20
CA TYR A 74 5.39 0.90 -3.56
C TYR A 74 6.75 0.72 -4.24
N GLN A 75 6.75 0.80 -5.56
CA GLN A 75 7.94 0.84 -6.39
C GLN A 75 7.86 2.05 -7.30
N VAL A 76 9.03 2.58 -7.67
CA VAL A 76 9.10 3.69 -8.62
C VAL A 76 9.74 3.17 -9.90
N ARG A 77 9.07 3.38 -11.01
CA ARG A 77 9.61 3.04 -12.31
C ARG A 77 9.36 4.19 -13.25
N LYS A 78 10.44 4.74 -13.80
CA LYS A 78 10.34 5.88 -14.70
C LYS A 78 9.56 7.00 -14.04
N ASP A 79 8.40 7.32 -14.57
CA ASP A 79 7.59 8.41 -14.05
C ASP A 79 6.36 7.91 -13.29
N THR A 80 6.37 6.66 -12.85
CA THR A 80 5.20 6.06 -12.21
C THR A 80 5.57 5.51 -10.84
N VAL A 81 4.74 5.82 -9.85
CA VAL A 81 4.78 5.18 -8.55
C VAL A 81 3.69 4.12 -8.56
N THR A 82 4.07 2.86 -8.41
CA THR A 82 3.11 1.75 -8.38
C THR A 82 2.95 1.30 -6.93
N VAL A 83 1.76 1.48 -6.39
CA VAL A 83 1.46 1.02 -5.03
C VAL A 83 1.15 -0.45 -5.10
N LEU A 84 1.93 -1.24 -4.35
CA LEU A 84 1.84 -2.70 -4.39
C LEU A 84 0.88 -3.25 -3.35
N ALA A 85 0.86 -2.66 -2.16
CA ALA A 85 0.04 -3.16 -1.06
C ALA A 85 -0.11 -2.10 0.01
N ILE A 86 -1.18 -2.18 0.78
CA ILE A 86 -1.39 -1.37 1.97
C ILE A 86 -1.64 -2.36 3.10
N TRP A 87 -0.80 -2.30 4.14
CA TRP A 87 -0.78 -3.34 5.16
C TRP A 87 -0.69 -2.73 6.55
N SER A 88 -1.38 -3.32 7.49
CA SER A 88 -1.39 -2.81 8.85
C SER A 88 0.00 -2.82 9.47
N ALA A 89 0.42 -1.69 10.02
CA ALA A 89 1.70 -1.57 10.71
C ALA A 89 1.65 -2.20 12.10
N ILE A 90 0.45 -2.48 12.61
CA ILE A 90 0.28 -3.02 13.95
C ILE A 90 0.57 -4.50 14.02
N ARG A 91 0.42 -5.20 12.90
CA ARG A 91 0.54 -6.65 12.88
C ARG A 91 1.94 -7.20 13.12
N GLY A 92 2.96 -6.36 13.03
CA GLY A 92 4.31 -6.80 13.34
C GLY A 92 5.04 -7.48 12.20
N ARG A 93 4.39 -7.75 11.10
CA ARG A 93 5.07 -8.30 9.92
C ARG A 93 4.40 -7.79 8.66
N GLY A 94 5.19 -7.62 7.65
CA GLY A 94 4.69 -7.09 6.40
C GLY A 94 4.10 -8.16 5.50
N PRO A 95 3.67 -7.75 4.32
CA PRO A 95 3.13 -8.69 3.35
C PRO A 95 4.22 -9.60 2.79
N SER A 96 3.82 -10.78 2.38
CA SER A 96 4.70 -11.72 1.72
C SER A 96 4.87 -11.33 0.26
N LEU A 97 5.78 -12.01 -0.41
CA LEU A 97 5.96 -11.85 -1.84
C LEU A 97 4.64 -12.07 -2.59
N ASP A 98 3.90 -13.10 -2.19
CA ASP A 98 2.65 -13.39 -2.84
C ASP A 98 1.65 -12.26 -2.70
N MET A 99 1.69 -11.57 -1.58
CA MET A 99 0.81 -10.43 -1.36
C MET A 99 1.19 -9.26 -2.24
N LEU A 100 2.48 -9.06 -2.49
CA LEU A 100 2.95 -7.93 -3.27
C LEU A 100 2.94 -8.19 -4.75
N CYS A 101 3.10 -9.46 -5.15
CA CYS A 101 3.07 -9.83 -6.55
C CYS A 101 1.67 -10.19 -6.95
N GLY A 102 0.81 -9.23 -7.02
CA GLY A 102 -0.60 -9.48 -7.28
C GLY A 102 -0.90 -10.15 -8.60
N ALA A 103 0.06 -10.22 -9.47
CA ALA A 103 -0.14 -10.84 -10.77
C ALA A 103 -0.29 -12.34 -10.70
N ARG A 104 0.12 -12.97 -9.60
CA ARG A 104 0.00 -14.40 -9.52
C ARG A 104 -1.29 -14.71 -9.03
N PRO A 105 -1.97 -15.29 -9.65
CA PRO A 105 -3.26 -15.71 -9.15
C PRO A 105 -3.16 -17.07 -8.54
N ARG A 106 -2.59 -17.33 -8.70
CA ARG A 106 -2.51 -18.13 -8.49
C ARG A 106 -2.89 -19.01 -8.12
N LYS A 107 -2.83 -19.44 -8.34
CA LYS A 107 -2.95 -20.07 -8.25
C LYS A 107 -3.16 -20.97 -7.77
N ARG A 108 -3.08 -21.40 -7.83
CA ARG A 108 -3.16 -22.17 -7.56
C ARG A 108 -3.52 -23.11 -7.21
N PRO A 109 -3.61 -23.52 -7.31
CA PRO A 109 -3.82 -24.34 -7.12
C PRO A 109 -4.04 -25.31 -6.61
N LYS A 110 -4.08 -25.59 -6.76
CA LYS A 110 -4.22 -26.36 -6.46
C LYS A 110 -4.47 -27.15 -5.95
N ARG A 111 -4.55 -27.45 -5.93
CA ARG A 111 -4.62 -28.10 -5.58
C ARG A 111 -4.81 -28.57 -5.12
#